data_dea129218f9a7a7203bee90dad21e3cf
#
_entry.id   dea129218f9a7a7203bee90dad21e3cf
#
_cell.length_a   1.000
_cell.length_b   1.000
_cell.length_c   1.000
_cell.angle_alpha   90.00
_cell.angle_beta   90.00
_cell.angle_gamma   90.00
#
_symmetry.space_group_name_H-M   'P 1'
#
loop_
_entity.id
_entity.type
_entity.pdbx_description
1 polymer ?
#
loop_
_entity_poly.entity_id
_entity_poly.type
_entity_poly.pdbx_seq_one_letter_code
_entity_poly.pdbx_strand_id
1 'polypeptide(L)'
;LVPLAAFPHSPDNVHPVPSANEPKIYVSQIAVGSCTNSSYSDLMKLTQILDGKSIHPDVDFVLSPGSSGIMKMLSENGALAKLIASGARILESSCGPCIGMGQAPKSKGVSLRTFNRNFIGRCGTMNAEVYLVSTEIAAASALNGYLTDPRTLGNEIVIPAPDKFS
;
A
#
# COMPACT_ATOMS: atom_id res chain seq x y z
N LEU A 1 -14.33 -14.18 -0.18
CA LEU A 1 -12.92 -14.41 -0.50
C LEU A 1 -12.07 -14.24 0.77
N VAL A 2 -11.01 -15.04 0.91
CA VAL A 2 -10.03 -14.90 2.00
C VAL A 2 -8.91 -13.98 1.50
N PRO A 3 -8.58 -12.89 2.20
CA PRO A 3 -7.46 -12.03 1.83
C PRO A 3 -6.12 -12.78 1.95
N LEU A 4 -5.30 -12.66 0.92
CA LEU A 4 -4.01 -13.34 0.82
C LEU A 4 -2.88 -12.31 0.76
N ALA A 5 -1.72 -12.67 1.32
CA ALA A 5 -0.47 -11.94 1.19
C ALA A 5 0.66 -12.88 0.77
N ALA A 6 1.57 -12.42 -0.07
CA ALA A 6 2.80 -13.14 -0.32
C ALA A 6 3.84 -12.76 0.75
N PHE A 7 4.24 -13.75 1.52
CA PHE A 7 5.21 -13.60 2.61
C PHE A 7 6.65 -13.54 2.08
N PRO A 8 7.62 -13.03 2.86
CA PRO A 8 9.01 -13.05 2.47
C PRO A 8 9.53 -14.48 2.23
N HIS A 9 10.34 -14.77 1.29
CA HIS A 9 11.05 -13.93 0.31
C HIS A 9 10.75 -14.45 -1.12
N SER A 10 9.50 -14.78 -1.38
CA SER A 10 9.03 -15.25 -2.69
C SER A 10 7.60 -14.81 -2.94
N PRO A 11 7.26 -14.40 -4.17
CA PRO A 11 5.87 -14.12 -4.56
C PRO A 11 4.95 -15.34 -4.44
N ASP A 12 5.50 -16.56 -4.51
CA ASP A 12 4.75 -17.82 -4.41
C ASP A 12 4.50 -18.28 -2.97
N ASN A 13 5.14 -17.61 -1.98
CA ASN A 13 4.95 -17.90 -0.56
C ASN A 13 3.65 -17.25 -0.04
N VAL A 14 2.51 -17.72 -0.55
CA VAL A 14 1.21 -17.10 -0.32
C VAL A 14 0.48 -17.75 0.86
N HIS A 15 0.06 -16.90 1.80
CA HIS A 15 -0.71 -17.31 2.98
C HIS A 15 -1.90 -16.37 3.19
N PRO A 16 -2.95 -16.84 3.90
CA PRO A 16 -3.99 -15.96 4.42
C PRO A 16 -3.40 -14.86 5.32
N VAL A 17 -3.97 -13.67 5.23
CA VAL A 17 -3.65 -12.61 6.19
C VAL A 17 -4.05 -13.07 7.58
N PRO A 18 -3.18 -12.92 8.61
CA PRO A 18 -3.46 -13.36 9.96
C PRO A 18 -4.78 -12.80 10.51
N SER A 19 -5.53 -13.64 11.18
CA SER A 19 -6.76 -13.27 11.87
C SER A 19 -6.46 -12.46 13.14
N ALA A 20 -7.48 -11.83 13.72
CA ALA A 20 -7.33 -11.03 14.94
C ALA A 20 -6.79 -11.80 16.14
N ASN A 21 -6.93 -13.14 16.14
CA ASN A 21 -6.48 -14.02 17.22
C ASN A 21 -5.06 -14.58 17.02
N GLU A 22 -4.42 -14.29 15.89
CA GLU A 22 -3.06 -14.73 15.58
C GLU A 22 -2.03 -13.65 15.95
N PRO A 23 -0.75 -14.02 16.08
CA PRO A 23 0.32 -13.06 16.37
C PRO A 23 0.37 -11.93 15.33
N LYS A 24 0.45 -10.70 15.81
CA LYS A 24 0.49 -9.52 14.94
C LYS A 24 1.85 -9.37 14.27
N ILE A 25 1.84 -9.13 12.98
CA ILE A 25 3.02 -8.74 12.19
C ILE A 25 3.03 -7.22 12.10
N TYR A 26 3.82 -6.56 12.96
CA TYR A 26 3.93 -5.10 13.00
C TYR A 26 4.65 -4.57 11.78
N VAL A 27 4.12 -3.51 11.21
CA VAL A 27 4.57 -2.94 9.94
C VAL A 27 5.25 -1.61 10.18
N SER A 28 6.43 -1.42 9.60
CA SER A 28 7.18 -0.16 9.69
C SER A 28 7.12 0.68 8.42
N GLN A 29 6.78 0.06 7.29
CA GLN A 29 6.67 0.77 6.02
C GLN A 29 5.60 0.15 5.13
N ILE A 30 4.86 0.99 4.44
CA ILE A 30 3.91 0.58 3.40
C ILE A 30 4.18 1.40 2.14
N ALA A 31 4.36 0.72 1.00
CA ALA A 31 4.56 1.36 -0.29
C ALA A 31 3.49 0.89 -1.28
N VAL A 32 2.64 1.82 -1.68
CA VAL A 32 1.53 1.59 -2.61
C VAL A 32 1.84 2.19 -3.97
N GLY A 33 1.44 1.48 -5.03
CA GLY A 33 1.48 2.02 -6.38
C GLY A 33 2.49 1.36 -7.30
N SER A 34 3.36 2.17 -7.92
CA SER A 34 4.26 1.74 -8.99
C SER A 34 3.50 1.28 -10.26
N CYS A 35 4.05 0.33 -11.03
CA CYS A 35 3.43 -0.13 -12.28
C CYS A 35 2.31 -1.19 -12.08
N THR A 36 2.07 -1.67 -10.85
CA THR A 36 1.18 -2.81 -10.60
C THR A 36 -0.19 -2.39 -10.07
N ASN A 37 -0.26 -1.88 -8.84
CA ASN A 37 -1.52 -1.50 -8.19
C ASN A 37 -1.58 0.02 -7.98
N SER A 38 -1.67 0.74 -9.07
CA SER A 38 -1.65 2.21 -9.10
C SER A 38 -2.59 2.80 -10.15
N SER A 39 -3.56 2.02 -10.60
CA SER A 39 -4.63 2.52 -11.44
C SER A 39 -5.48 3.56 -10.69
N TYR A 40 -6.23 4.34 -11.43
CA TYR A 40 -7.19 5.28 -10.83
C TYR A 40 -8.10 4.59 -9.82
N SER A 41 -8.65 3.42 -10.17
CA SER A 41 -9.53 2.67 -9.28
C SER A 41 -8.84 2.18 -8.01
N ASP A 42 -7.58 1.70 -8.09
CA ASP A 42 -6.82 1.27 -6.92
C ASP A 42 -6.58 2.43 -5.95
N LEU A 43 -6.20 3.59 -6.49
CA LEU A 43 -5.92 4.76 -5.66
C LEU A 43 -7.19 5.43 -5.11
N MET A 44 -8.32 5.32 -5.81
CA MET A 44 -9.60 5.74 -5.27
C MET A 44 -10.09 4.83 -4.13
N LYS A 45 -9.87 3.50 -4.22
CA LYS A 45 -10.13 2.57 -3.10
C LYS A 45 -9.30 2.95 -1.88
N LEU A 46 -8.00 3.17 -2.09
CA LEU A 46 -7.09 3.62 -1.04
C LEU A 46 -7.60 4.91 -0.39
N THR A 47 -7.97 5.89 -1.21
CA THR A 47 -8.50 7.17 -0.75
C THR A 47 -9.76 7.00 0.10
N GLN A 48 -10.73 6.20 -0.35
CA GLN A 48 -11.96 5.97 0.41
C GLN A 48 -11.72 5.28 1.75
N ILE A 49 -10.78 4.33 1.82
CA ILE A 49 -10.45 3.65 3.07
C ILE A 49 -9.79 4.61 4.06
N LEU A 50 -8.93 5.50 3.59
CA LEU A 50 -8.14 6.42 4.41
C LEU A 50 -8.84 7.76 4.67
N ASP A 51 -9.94 8.07 3.97
CA ASP A 51 -10.65 9.35 4.09
C ASP A 51 -11.11 9.62 5.53
N GLY A 52 -10.72 10.77 6.07
CA GLY A 52 -11.02 11.18 7.44
C GLY A 52 -10.30 10.39 8.53
N LYS A 53 -9.34 9.52 8.18
CA LYS A 53 -8.56 8.71 9.11
C LYS A 53 -7.07 9.08 9.04
N SER A 54 -6.32 8.75 10.09
CA SER A 54 -4.88 8.95 10.14
C SER A 54 -4.12 7.63 10.06
N ILE A 55 -3.07 7.61 9.27
CA ILE A 55 -2.12 6.49 9.22
C ILE A 55 -1.45 6.34 10.58
N HIS A 56 -1.21 5.10 11.01
CA HIS A 56 -0.56 4.81 12.28
C HIS A 56 0.83 5.47 12.36
N PRO A 57 1.19 6.13 13.47
CA PRO A 57 2.41 6.95 13.57
C PRO A 57 3.71 6.17 13.34
N ASP A 58 3.72 4.86 13.58
CA ASP A 58 4.89 4.01 13.39
C ASP A 58 5.05 3.52 11.94
N VAL A 59 4.14 3.87 11.04
CA VAL A 59 4.13 3.44 9.64
C VAL A 59 4.59 4.57 8.72
N ASP A 60 5.72 4.36 8.03
CA ASP A 60 6.12 5.20 6.90
C ASP A 60 5.31 4.79 5.67
N PHE A 61 4.32 5.61 5.31
CA PHE A 61 3.41 5.31 4.19
C PHE A 61 3.75 6.17 2.98
N VAL A 62 4.03 5.50 1.87
CA VAL A 62 4.35 6.17 0.61
C VAL A 62 3.46 5.69 -0.53
N LEU A 63 3.13 6.61 -1.42
CA LEU A 63 2.32 6.40 -2.60
C LEU A 63 3.06 6.85 -3.85
N SER A 64 3.24 5.95 -4.82
CA SER A 64 3.77 6.25 -6.15
C SER A 64 2.67 6.02 -7.20
N PRO A 65 1.99 7.07 -7.69
CA PRO A 65 0.96 6.91 -8.72
C PRO A 65 1.54 6.33 -10.03
N GLY A 66 0.72 5.60 -10.77
CA GLY A 66 1.16 4.89 -11.98
C GLY A 66 1.55 5.80 -13.15
N SER A 67 1.03 7.02 -13.17
CA SER A 67 1.35 8.02 -14.20
C SER A 67 1.02 9.44 -13.74
N SER A 68 1.56 10.43 -14.46
CA SER A 68 1.22 11.84 -14.27
C SER A 68 -0.27 12.13 -14.57
N GLY A 69 -0.88 11.39 -15.50
CA GLY A 69 -2.32 11.48 -15.78
C GLY A 69 -3.16 11.07 -14.59
N ILE A 70 -2.84 9.94 -13.95
CA ILE A 70 -3.51 9.51 -12.72
C ILE A 70 -3.31 10.53 -11.60
N MET A 71 -2.10 11.05 -11.42
CA MET A 71 -1.82 12.10 -10.44
C MET A 71 -2.69 13.34 -10.66
N LYS A 72 -2.83 13.77 -11.93
CA LYS A 72 -3.69 14.90 -12.31
C LYS A 72 -5.16 14.61 -11.92
N MET A 73 -5.69 13.43 -12.28
CA MET A 73 -7.07 13.05 -11.95
C MET A 73 -7.33 13.05 -10.43
N LEU A 74 -6.40 12.53 -9.63
CA LEU A 74 -6.50 12.54 -8.16
C LEU A 74 -6.41 13.96 -7.58
N SER A 75 -5.68 14.85 -8.24
CA SER A 75 -5.62 16.27 -7.85
C SER A 75 -6.93 16.99 -8.14
N GLU A 76 -7.50 16.76 -9.32
CA GLU A 76 -8.73 17.43 -9.77
C GLU A 76 -9.97 17.01 -8.96
N ASN A 77 -10.06 15.75 -8.53
CA ASN A 77 -11.19 15.25 -7.75
C ASN A 77 -11.00 15.36 -6.21
N GLY A 78 -9.88 15.93 -5.76
CA GLY A 78 -9.60 16.13 -4.34
C GLY A 78 -9.08 14.88 -3.59
N ALA A 79 -8.94 13.73 -4.25
CA ALA A 79 -8.44 12.50 -3.63
C ALA A 79 -7.00 12.65 -3.12
N LEU A 80 -6.15 13.38 -3.87
CA LEU A 80 -4.77 13.64 -3.48
C LEU A 80 -4.69 14.39 -2.14
N ALA A 81 -5.53 15.40 -1.93
CA ALA A 81 -5.58 16.15 -0.68
C ALA A 81 -5.98 15.24 0.51
N LYS A 82 -6.93 14.32 0.31
CA LYS A 82 -7.36 13.35 1.35
C LYS A 82 -6.23 12.39 1.72
N LEU A 83 -5.49 11.88 0.74
CA LEU A 83 -4.35 10.99 0.96
C LEU A 83 -3.23 11.71 1.73
N ILE A 84 -2.92 12.95 1.38
CA ILE A 84 -1.92 13.76 2.11
C ILE A 84 -2.42 14.03 3.54
N ALA A 85 -3.69 14.37 3.72
CA ALA A 85 -4.27 14.62 5.04
C ALA A 85 -4.25 13.38 5.95
N SER A 86 -4.35 12.17 5.38
CA SER A 86 -4.20 10.93 6.14
C SER A 86 -2.76 10.64 6.60
N GLY A 87 -1.76 11.36 6.10
CA GLY A 87 -0.34 11.17 6.41
C GLY A 87 0.46 10.44 5.31
N ALA A 88 -0.12 10.22 4.13
CA ALA A 88 0.59 9.61 3.02
C ALA A 88 1.60 10.58 2.39
N ARG A 89 2.81 10.09 2.13
CA ARG A 89 3.83 10.80 1.34
C ARG A 89 3.71 10.44 -0.13
N ILE A 90 3.53 11.43 -0.98
CA ILE A 90 3.38 11.22 -2.41
C ILE A 90 4.75 11.26 -3.08
N LEU A 91 5.05 10.24 -3.86
CA LEU A 91 6.28 10.10 -4.63
C LEU A 91 6.02 10.36 -6.12
N GLU A 92 7.08 10.56 -6.86
CA GLU A 92 7.03 10.62 -8.32
C GLU A 92 6.55 9.29 -8.94
N SER A 93 5.92 9.38 -10.10
CA SER A 93 5.51 8.22 -10.91
C SER A 93 6.73 7.54 -11.53
N SER A 94 7.43 6.73 -10.75
CA SER A 94 8.66 6.05 -11.15
C SER A 94 8.81 4.66 -10.53
N CYS A 95 9.76 3.86 -11.04
CA CYS A 95 10.11 2.56 -10.49
C CYS A 95 11.10 2.62 -9.31
N GLY A 96 11.49 3.80 -8.85
CA GLY A 96 12.46 3.99 -7.76
C GLY A 96 12.12 3.20 -6.49
N PRO A 97 10.90 3.31 -5.94
CA PRO A 97 10.51 2.59 -4.73
C PRO A 97 10.58 1.07 -4.86
N CYS A 98 10.39 0.52 -6.07
CA CYS A 98 10.44 -0.94 -6.31
C CYS A 98 11.81 -1.55 -6.04
N ILE A 99 12.87 -0.77 -6.21
CA ILE A 99 14.26 -1.20 -6.00
C ILE A 99 14.88 -0.53 -4.77
N GLY A 100 14.08 0.19 -3.99
CA GLY A 100 14.52 0.85 -2.76
C GLY A 100 15.14 2.24 -2.94
N MET A 101 15.09 2.83 -4.13
CA MET A 101 15.57 4.21 -4.33
C MET A 101 14.69 5.20 -3.57
N GLY A 102 15.28 5.82 -2.56
CA GLY A 102 14.60 6.76 -1.66
C GLY A 102 13.56 6.13 -0.73
N GLN A 103 13.32 4.80 -0.82
CA GLN A 103 12.29 4.08 -0.07
C GLN A 103 12.70 2.66 0.29
N ALA A 104 13.95 2.45 0.65
CA ALA A 104 14.39 1.17 1.22
C ALA A 104 13.75 0.96 2.60
N PRO A 105 13.29 -0.28 2.92
CA PRO A 105 12.84 -0.59 4.27
C PRO A 105 14.00 -0.44 5.27
N LYS A 106 13.69 -0.12 6.51
CA LYS A 106 14.71 -0.15 7.57
C LYS A 106 15.24 -1.57 7.78
N SER A 107 16.45 -1.69 8.30
CA SER A 107 17.06 -2.97 8.67
C SER A 107 16.15 -3.75 9.63
N LYS A 108 15.90 -5.04 9.36
CA LYS A 108 14.97 -5.92 10.07
C LYS A 108 13.53 -5.38 10.14
N GLY A 109 13.18 -4.42 9.29
CA GLY A 109 11.83 -3.85 9.23
C GLY A 109 10.90 -4.70 8.36
N VAL A 110 9.60 -4.64 8.68
CA VAL A 110 8.53 -5.21 7.86
C VAL A 110 8.01 -4.13 6.92
N SER A 111 8.00 -4.41 5.61
CA SER A 111 7.45 -3.54 4.58
C SER A 111 6.35 -4.25 3.80
N LEU A 112 5.16 -3.66 3.75
CA LEU A 112 4.08 -4.12 2.87
C LEU A 112 4.15 -3.36 1.55
N ARG A 113 4.03 -4.08 0.44
CA ARG A 113 4.11 -3.47 -0.88
C ARG A 113 3.02 -4.01 -1.80
N THR A 114 2.40 -3.12 -2.55
CA THR A 114 1.45 -3.52 -3.59
C THR A 114 2.16 -3.82 -4.93
N PHE A 115 3.46 -4.09 -4.88
CA PHE A 115 4.31 -4.41 -6.01
C PHE A 115 4.22 -5.91 -6.35
N ASN A 116 5.11 -6.41 -7.22
CA ASN A 116 5.04 -7.77 -7.75
C ASN A 116 6.24 -8.65 -7.42
N ARG A 117 7.20 -8.18 -6.62
CA ARG A 117 8.43 -8.94 -6.27
C ARG A 117 8.91 -8.60 -4.88
N ASN A 118 9.28 -9.63 -4.11
CA ASN A 118 9.73 -9.52 -2.72
C ASN A 118 10.90 -10.43 -2.36
N PHE A 119 11.71 -10.85 -3.34
CA PHE A 119 12.92 -11.62 -3.05
C PHE A 119 13.92 -10.80 -2.21
N ILE A 120 14.84 -11.50 -1.54
CA ILE A 120 15.83 -10.90 -0.63
C ILE A 120 16.57 -9.74 -1.32
N GLY A 121 16.62 -8.59 -0.65
CA GLY A 121 17.32 -7.40 -1.14
C GLY A 121 16.62 -6.64 -2.27
N ARG A 122 15.48 -7.13 -2.79
CA ARG A 122 14.77 -6.47 -3.91
C ARG A 122 14.51 -5.00 -3.68
N CYS A 123 14.17 -4.63 -2.46
CA CYS A 123 13.81 -3.26 -2.10
C CYS A 123 14.95 -2.49 -1.41
N GLY A 124 16.21 -2.90 -1.61
CA GLY A 124 17.41 -2.21 -1.16
C GLY A 124 17.97 -2.68 0.17
N THR A 125 17.17 -3.34 1.03
CA THR A 125 17.62 -3.80 2.35
C THR A 125 17.58 -5.32 2.42
N MET A 126 18.75 -5.95 2.61
CA MET A 126 18.90 -7.41 2.55
C MET A 126 18.16 -8.19 3.64
N ASN A 127 18.06 -7.62 4.83
CA ASN A 127 17.48 -8.25 6.02
C ASN A 127 16.10 -7.70 6.39
N ALA A 128 15.45 -6.98 5.50
CA ALA A 128 14.07 -6.56 5.65
C ALA A 128 13.10 -7.65 5.17
N GLU A 129 11.96 -7.73 5.84
CA GLU A 129 10.87 -8.62 5.46
C GLU A 129 9.87 -7.89 4.57
N VAL A 130 9.80 -8.26 3.29
CA VAL A 130 8.92 -7.61 2.31
C VAL A 130 7.76 -8.54 1.98
N TYR A 131 6.55 -8.06 2.22
CA TYR A 131 5.29 -8.74 1.91
C TYR A 131 4.64 -8.09 0.69
N LEU A 132 4.04 -8.91 -0.18
CA LEU A 132 3.20 -8.40 -1.25
C LEU A 132 1.73 -8.50 -0.85
N VAL A 133 1.01 -7.41 -1.00
CA VAL A 133 -0.38 -7.27 -0.54
C VAL A 133 -1.22 -6.50 -1.54
N SER A 134 -2.55 -6.63 -1.45
CA SER A 134 -3.47 -5.77 -2.19
C SER A 134 -3.51 -4.35 -1.61
N THR A 135 -4.07 -3.43 -2.37
CA THR A 135 -4.26 -2.04 -1.92
C THR A 135 -5.14 -1.95 -0.68
N GLU A 136 -6.16 -2.81 -0.57
CA GLU A 136 -7.08 -2.85 0.57
C GLU A 136 -6.36 -3.36 1.84
N ILE A 137 -5.53 -4.40 1.72
CA ILE A 137 -4.71 -4.91 2.84
C ILE A 137 -3.70 -3.83 3.28
N ALA A 138 -3.06 -3.16 2.31
CA ALA A 138 -2.13 -2.06 2.60
C ALA A 138 -2.81 -0.93 3.37
N ALA A 139 -4.01 -0.50 2.93
CA ALA A 139 -4.78 0.56 3.59
C ALA A 139 -5.22 0.17 5.01
N ALA A 140 -5.78 -1.04 5.19
CA ALA A 140 -6.17 -1.53 6.51
C ALA A 140 -4.99 -1.62 7.48
N SER A 141 -3.86 -2.12 6.98
CA SER A 141 -2.62 -2.23 7.75
C SER A 141 -2.03 -0.87 8.10
N ALA A 142 -2.18 0.12 7.22
CA ALA A 142 -1.73 1.49 7.48
C ALA A 142 -2.45 2.12 8.66
N LEU A 143 -3.74 1.85 8.82
CA LEU A 143 -4.52 2.37 9.94
C LEU A 143 -4.17 1.70 11.27
N ASN A 144 -3.86 0.40 11.24
CA ASN A 144 -3.66 -0.41 12.44
C ASN A 144 -2.19 -0.57 12.87
N GLY A 145 -1.22 -0.31 11.98
CA GLY A 145 0.21 -0.49 12.26
C GLY A 145 0.71 -1.94 12.19
N TYR A 146 -0.14 -2.89 11.77
CA TYR A 146 0.21 -4.30 11.58
C TYR A 146 -0.55 -4.89 10.39
N LEU A 147 -0.06 -6.00 9.82
CA LEU A 147 -0.71 -6.70 8.72
C LEU A 147 -2.15 -7.07 9.10
N THR A 148 -3.11 -6.47 8.41
CA THR A 148 -4.52 -6.49 8.80
C THR A 148 -5.42 -7.00 7.68
N ASP A 149 -6.37 -7.86 8.06
CA ASP A 149 -7.46 -8.29 7.16
C ASP A 149 -8.40 -7.11 6.83
N PRO A 150 -8.52 -6.70 5.57
CA PRO A 150 -9.33 -5.55 5.18
C PRO A 150 -10.83 -5.75 5.44
N ARG A 151 -11.31 -6.97 5.59
CA ARG A 151 -12.71 -7.26 5.93
C ARG A 151 -13.13 -6.69 7.29
N THR A 152 -12.17 -6.39 8.15
CA THR A 152 -12.42 -5.73 9.45
C THR A 152 -12.84 -4.28 9.30
N LEU A 153 -12.69 -3.67 8.12
CA LEU A 153 -13.11 -2.29 7.84
C LEU A 153 -14.63 -2.12 7.65
N GLY A 154 -15.36 -3.21 7.42
CA GLY A 154 -16.81 -3.30 7.56
C GLY A 154 -17.68 -2.73 6.41
N ASN A 155 -17.13 -2.00 5.45
CA ASN A 155 -17.91 -1.36 4.39
C ASN A 155 -17.47 -1.81 3.00
N GLU A 156 -18.44 -2.07 2.12
CA GLU A 156 -18.18 -2.25 0.69
C GLU A 156 -17.71 -0.93 0.08
N ILE A 157 -16.62 -0.98 -0.66
CA ILE A 157 -16.05 0.19 -1.33
C ILE A 157 -16.57 0.24 -2.76
N VAL A 158 -17.39 1.22 -3.05
CA VAL A 158 -17.89 1.48 -4.41
C VAL A 158 -17.11 2.64 -5.01
N ILE A 159 -16.45 2.38 -6.13
CA ILE A 159 -15.64 3.39 -6.83
C ILE A 159 -16.41 3.88 -8.05
N PRO A 160 -16.78 5.16 -8.10
CA PRO A 160 -17.36 5.73 -9.30
C PRO A 160 -16.34 5.73 -10.43
N ALA A 161 -16.79 5.40 -11.63
CA ALA A 161 -15.98 5.57 -12.83
C ALA A 161 -15.63 7.06 -13.01
N PRO A 162 -14.42 7.38 -13.49
CA PRO A 162 -14.09 8.77 -13.78
C PRO A 162 -14.91 9.27 -14.97
N ASP A 163 -15.31 10.55 -14.92
CA ASP A 163 -16.08 11.18 -15.99
C ASP A 163 -15.30 11.26 -17.31
N LYS A 164 -13.99 11.34 -17.23
CA LYS A 164 -13.05 11.33 -18.36
C LYS A 164 -11.72 10.69 -17.95
N PHE A 165 -11.16 9.89 -18.86
CA PHE A 165 -9.76 9.49 -18.82
C PHE A 165 -8.95 10.55 -19.56
N SER A 166 -8.08 11.24 -18.90
CA SER A 166 -7.19 12.27 -19.47
C SER A 166 -5.82 11.70 -19.83
#